data_b48191e6442d522311ee4a2a3f257bdf
#
_entry.id   b48191e6442d522311ee4a2a3f257bdf
#
_cell.length_a   1.000
_cell.length_b   1.000
_cell.length_c   1.000
_cell.angle_alpha   90.00
_cell.angle_beta   90.00
_cell.angle_gamma   90.00
#
_symmetry.space_group_name_H-M   'P 1'
#
loop_
_entity.id
_entity.type
_entity.pdbx_description
1 polymer ?
#
loop_
_entity_poly.entity_id
_entity_poly.type
_entity_poly.pdbx_seq_one_letter_code
_entity_poly.pdbx_strand_id
1 'polypeptide(L)'
;MKKLILLFTLCMLTSCNNTAVKKITDSFTPEPEIIEIEKVVSNGEPEGPHTSTEWKVWAYSTAAPSYIAANCTVIDVDNTVLREGTNGWTAMAANPRGMSDPENGWKDPHEAMPMVGDGPAMKWAMAYMSGKTPEMDKDGWAWMLHGDMGEDNSKHLVFNKEDAVEGEWIESGAHLMLFPKDPASLEGQSTDFNSGAPYVMFKGTGYDHLMIPVQDYYKYQAPK
;
A
#
# COMPACT_ATOMS: atom_id res chain seq x y z
N MET A 1 -20.44 -15.39 -74.09
CA MET A 1 -20.08 -16.63 -74.91
C MET A 1 -19.13 -17.47 -74.05
N LYS A 2 -19.43 -18.79 -74.03
CA LYS A 2 -18.64 -19.93 -73.54
C LYS A 2 -18.48 -20.02 -72.03
N LYS A 3 -19.26 -20.81 -71.33
CA LYS A 3 -19.37 -22.25 -71.15
C LYS A 3 -18.12 -22.83 -70.49
N LEU A 4 -18.31 -23.41 -69.31
CA LEU A 4 -18.42 -24.86 -69.00
C LEU A 4 -17.09 -25.30 -68.31
N ILE A 5 -16.97 -26.10 -67.33
CA ILE A 5 -17.57 -27.39 -66.93
C ILE A 5 -17.22 -27.66 -65.45
N LEU A 6 -18.12 -28.17 -64.75
CA LEU A 6 -18.18 -29.01 -63.56
C LEU A 6 -17.20 -30.18 -63.60
N LEU A 7 -16.50 -30.47 -62.47
CA LEU A 7 -16.14 -31.86 -62.17
C LEU A 7 -16.17 -32.12 -60.66
N PHE A 8 -17.08 -32.98 -60.29
CA PHE A 8 -17.16 -33.69 -59.02
C PHE A 8 -16.03 -34.69 -58.93
N THR A 9 -15.37 -34.79 -57.82
CA THR A 9 -14.73 -36.06 -57.45
C THR A 9 -14.87 -36.29 -55.95
N LEU A 10 -15.65 -37.29 -55.67
CA LEU A 10 -15.91 -37.95 -54.39
C LEU A 10 -14.79 -38.97 -54.16
N CYS A 11 -14.09 -38.92 -53.01
CA CYS A 11 -13.36 -40.09 -52.48
C CYS A 11 -13.19 -39.92 -50.97
N MET A 12 -13.96 -40.64 -50.26
CA MET A 12 -13.66 -41.86 -49.48
C MET A 12 -12.96 -41.58 -48.13
N LEU A 13 -13.72 -41.91 -47.15
CA LEU A 13 -13.39 -42.21 -45.77
C LEU A 13 -12.17 -43.14 -45.62
N THR A 14 -11.21 -42.74 -44.81
CA THR A 14 -10.44 -43.73 -44.04
C THR A 14 -10.30 -43.23 -42.60
N SER A 15 -10.89 -43.98 -41.75
CA SER A 15 -10.67 -44.03 -40.30
C SER A 15 -9.21 -44.33 -40.01
N CYS A 16 -8.55 -43.51 -39.17
CA CYS A 16 -7.37 -43.94 -38.45
C CYS A 16 -7.30 -43.30 -37.09
N ASN A 17 -7.65 -44.08 -36.10
CA ASN A 17 -7.09 -44.22 -34.76
C ASN A 17 -6.77 -42.98 -33.92
N ASN A 18 -7.61 -42.80 -32.94
CA ASN A 18 -7.28 -42.33 -31.59
C ASN A 18 -6.00 -43.01 -31.03
N THR A 19 -4.85 -42.31 -31.04
CA THR A 19 -3.74 -42.63 -30.12
C THR A 19 -2.69 -41.53 -30.13
N ALA A 20 -3.03 -40.30 -29.74
CA ALA A 20 -2.04 -39.23 -29.42
C ALA A 20 -2.61 -38.08 -28.62
N VAL A 21 -3.56 -38.31 -27.71
CA VAL A 21 -3.97 -37.30 -26.72
C VAL A 21 -3.88 -37.95 -25.34
N LYS A 22 -2.67 -38.30 -24.94
CA LYS A 22 -2.41 -38.76 -23.59
C LYS A 22 -0.94 -38.59 -23.23
N LYS A 23 -0.44 -37.33 -23.30
CA LYS A 23 0.88 -37.00 -22.70
C LYS A 23 1.14 -35.50 -22.65
N ILE A 24 0.20 -34.68 -22.15
CA ILE A 24 0.48 -33.30 -21.73
C ILE A 24 -0.31 -33.01 -20.44
N THR A 25 -0.17 -33.87 -19.44
CA THR A 25 -0.76 -33.59 -18.11
C THR A 25 0.11 -34.00 -16.93
N ASP A 26 1.43 -34.22 -17.17
CA ASP A 26 2.31 -34.53 -16.05
C ASP A 26 3.62 -33.73 -16.14
N SER A 27 3.54 -32.40 -16.05
CA SER A 27 4.64 -31.54 -15.60
C SER A 27 4.10 -30.22 -15.08
N PHE A 28 3.12 -30.26 -14.18
CA PHE A 28 2.98 -29.17 -13.24
C PHE A 28 4.01 -29.41 -12.15
N THR A 29 5.04 -28.58 -12.16
CA THR A 29 5.93 -28.37 -11.02
C THR A 29 5.04 -28.14 -9.79
N PRO A 30 5.31 -28.77 -8.66
CA PRO A 30 4.53 -28.49 -7.44
C PRO A 30 4.58 -26.98 -7.17
N GLU A 31 3.41 -26.40 -6.96
CA GLU A 31 3.20 -25.06 -6.46
C GLU A 31 4.13 -24.86 -5.27
N PRO A 32 4.95 -23.79 -5.22
CA PRO A 32 5.80 -23.56 -4.07
C PRO A 32 4.90 -23.47 -2.85
N GLU A 33 5.23 -24.21 -1.81
CA GLU A 33 4.51 -24.23 -0.54
C GLU A 33 4.40 -22.81 0.01
N ILE A 34 3.23 -22.20 -0.18
CA ILE A 34 2.85 -20.88 0.37
C ILE A 34 2.77 -20.90 1.91
N ILE A 35 2.96 -22.09 2.50
CA ILE A 35 2.70 -22.37 3.94
C ILE A 35 3.67 -21.68 4.91
N GLU A 36 4.88 -21.28 4.48
CA GLU A 36 5.81 -20.60 5.38
C GLU A 36 5.62 -19.08 5.47
N ILE A 37 5.08 -18.45 4.46
CA ILE A 37 4.91 -16.98 4.43
C ILE A 37 3.69 -16.57 5.26
N GLU A 38 2.60 -17.33 5.25
CA GLU A 38 1.42 -17.07 6.09
C GLU A 38 1.72 -17.24 7.60
N LYS A 39 2.69 -18.07 7.95
CA LYS A 39 3.00 -18.37 9.36
C LYS A 39 3.80 -17.28 10.05
N VAL A 40 4.45 -16.39 9.31
CA VAL A 40 5.26 -15.28 9.86
C VAL A 40 4.42 -14.02 10.11
N VAL A 41 3.27 -13.88 9.45
CA VAL A 41 2.42 -12.67 9.54
C VAL A 41 1.07 -12.97 10.21
N SER A 42 0.69 -14.23 10.40
CA SER A 42 -0.53 -14.63 11.11
C SER A 42 -0.38 -14.70 12.63
N ASN A 43 0.76 -14.34 13.18
CA ASN A 43 0.85 -14.11 14.61
C ASN A 43 0.07 -12.82 14.89
N GLY A 44 -1.09 -12.94 15.54
CA GLY A 44 -1.86 -11.81 16.03
C GLY A 44 -1.00 -10.82 16.80
N GLU A 45 -1.61 -9.76 17.30
CA GLU A 45 -0.92 -8.79 18.13
C GLU A 45 -0.09 -9.47 19.23
N PRO A 46 1.21 -9.15 19.36
CA PRO A 46 2.05 -9.70 20.43
C PRO A 46 1.53 -9.30 21.80
N GLU A 47 1.58 -10.25 22.75
CA GLU A 47 1.29 -9.94 24.14
C GLU A 47 2.43 -9.09 24.74
N GLY A 48 2.09 -8.15 25.61
CA GLY A 48 3.06 -7.34 26.34
C GLY A 48 2.95 -5.85 26.08
N PRO A 49 3.94 -5.05 26.53
CA PRO A 49 3.87 -3.60 26.40
C PRO A 49 4.07 -3.15 24.95
N HIS A 50 3.34 -2.13 24.53
CA HIS A 50 3.44 -1.56 23.17
C HIS A 50 4.74 -0.76 22.96
N THR A 51 5.56 -0.64 23.98
CA THR A 51 6.96 -0.17 23.90
C THR A 51 7.95 -1.25 23.47
N SER A 52 7.53 -2.53 23.48
CA SER A 52 8.42 -3.64 23.12
C SER A 52 8.81 -3.65 21.64
N THR A 53 9.99 -4.18 21.34
CA THR A 53 10.44 -4.35 19.95
C THR A 53 9.51 -5.24 19.17
N GLU A 54 9.02 -6.33 19.76
CA GLU A 54 8.10 -7.29 19.14
C GLU A 54 6.81 -6.61 18.71
N TRP A 55 6.19 -5.84 19.60
CA TRP A 55 4.98 -5.11 19.28
C TRP A 55 5.19 -4.07 18.18
N LYS A 56 6.25 -3.26 18.28
CA LYS A 56 6.58 -2.23 17.26
C LYS A 56 6.84 -2.85 15.89
N VAL A 57 7.60 -3.96 15.84
CA VAL A 57 7.85 -4.69 14.58
C VAL A 57 6.54 -5.18 13.97
N TRP A 58 5.65 -5.76 14.77
CA TRP A 58 4.35 -6.20 14.33
C TRP A 58 3.48 -5.02 13.87
N ALA A 59 3.26 -4.02 14.72
CA ALA A 59 2.36 -2.90 14.45
C ALA A 59 2.81 -2.09 13.21
N TYR A 60 4.12 -1.84 13.07
CA TYR A 60 4.60 -1.02 11.96
C TYR A 60 4.60 -1.80 10.65
N SER A 61 5.05 -3.05 10.64
CA SER A 61 5.11 -3.82 9.41
C SER A 61 3.73 -4.20 8.87
N THR A 62 2.74 -4.46 9.75
CA THR A 62 1.37 -4.81 9.32
C THR A 62 0.58 -3.66 8.71
N ALA A 63 1.17 -2.46 8.62
CA ALA A 63 0.64 -1.37 7.79
C ALA A 63 0.76 -1.63 6.27
N ALA A 64 1.42 -2.72 5.85
CA ALA A 64 1.47 -3.17 4.46
C ALA A 64 0.91 -4.59 4.30
N PRO A 65 0.58 -5.02 3.06
CA PRO A 65 0.23 -6.41 2.78
C PRO A 65 1.32 -7.37 3.27
N SER A 66 0.91 -8.55 3.72
CA SER A 66 1.78 -9.56 4.37
C SER A 66 3.07 -9.86 3.58
N TYR A 67 2.97 -9.90 2.27
CA TYR A 67 4.10 -10.12 1.37
C TYR A 67 5.20 -9.05 1.49
N ILE A 68 4.84 -7.79 1.70
CA ILE A 68 5.78 -6.69 1.96
C ILE A 68 6.19 -6.70 3.42
N ALA A 69 5.23 -6.79 4.32
CA ALA A 69 5.40 -6.75 5.76
C ALA A 69 6.43 -7.77 6.29
N ALA A 70 6.42 -8.98 5.74
CA ALA A 70 7.29 -10.08 6.17
C ALA A 70 8.79 -9.78 6.02
N ASN A 71 9.16 -8.95 5.03
CA ASN A 71 10.56 -8.74 4.64
C ASN A 71 10.99 -7.27 4.63
N CYS A 72 10.16 -6.33 5.12
CA CYS A 72 10.54 -4.92 5.20
C CYS A 72 11.50 -4.68 6.39
N THR A 73 12.36 -3.69 6.25
CA THR A 73 13.08 -3.11 7.38
C THR A 73 12.08 -2.43 8.30
N VAL A 74 12.26 -2.54 9.62
CA VAL A 74 11.44 -1.81 10.60
C VAL A 74 12.34 -0.93 11.43
N ILE A 75 12.01 0.35 11.50
CA ILE A 75 12.75 1.34 12.30
C ILE A 75 11.86 1.97 13.36
N ASP A 76 12.45 2.33 14.49
CA ASP A 76 11.77 3.08 15.54
C ASP A 76 11.75 4.59 15.23
N VAL A 77 11.04 5.36 16.04
CA VAL A 77 10.89 6.83 15.92
C VAL A 77 12.23 7.58 15.99
N ASP A 78 13.26 7.00 16.60
CA ASP A 78 14.61 7.55 16.67
C ASP A 78 15.54 7.02 15.56
N ASN A 79 14.99 6.33 14.56
CA ASN A 79 15.68 5.64 13.47
C ASN A 79 16.50 4.41 13.88
N THR A 80 16.38 3.90 15.10
CA THR A 80 16.96 2.62 15.48
C THR A 80 16.33 1.50 14.65
N VAL A 81 17.17 0.64 14.06
CA VAL A 81 16.69 -0.52 13.30
C VAL A 81 16.23 -1.60 14.28
N LEU A 82 14.92 -1.88 14.26
CA LEU A 82 14.29 -2.93 15.07
C LEU A 82 14.34 -4.30 14.37
N ARG A 83 14.25 -4.30 13.04
CA ARG A 83 14.37 -5.48 12.19
C ARG A 83 14.99 -5.10 10.85
N GLU A 84 16.04 -5.81 10.44
CA GLU A 84 16.60 -5.71 9.09
C GLU A 84 15.67 -6.37 8.08
N GLY A 85 15.46 -5.74 6.93
CA GLY A 85 14.66 -6.25 5.83
C GLY A 85 15.48 -6.51 4.58
N THR A 86 14.86 -7.19 3.60
CA THR A 86 15.54 -7.60 2.36
C THR A 86 14.84 -7.14 1.09
N ASN A 87 13.66 -6.53 1.20
CA ASN A 87 12.82 -6.20 0.04
C ASN A 87 12.85 -4.72 -0.38
N GLY A 88 13.67 -3.88 0.30
CA GLY A 88 13.81 -2.46 -0.01
C GLY A 88 12.67 -1.57 0.50
N TRP A 89 11.75 -2.12 1.28
CA TRP A 89 10.69 -1.37 1.97
C TRP A 89 11.07 -1.12 3.42
N THR A 90 10.63 0.00 3.97
CA THR A 90 10.88 0.39 5.37
C THR A 90 9.55 0.74 6.05
N ALA A 91 9.31 0.14 7.20
CA ALA A 91 8.19 0.42 8.09
C ALA A 91 8.62 1.31 9.25
N MET A 92 7.81 2.30 9.59
CA MET A 92 8.02 3.19 10.74
C MET A 92 6.70 3.73 11.27
N ALA A 93 6.66 4.14 12.53
CA ALA A 93 5.58 5.00 13.01
C ALA A 93 5.71 6.39 12.39
N ALA A 94 4.59 6.94 11.90
CA ALA A 94 4.54 8.23 11.22
C ALA A 94 3.64 9.26 11.93
N ASN A 95 3.14 8.97 13.14
CA ASN A 95 2.31 9.93 13.89
C ASN A 95 3.15 11.11 14.39
N PRO A 96 2.95 12.33 13.83
CA PRO A 96 3.72 13.51 14.22
C PRO A 96 3.38 14.03 15.61
N ARG A 97 2.28 13.57 16.20
CA ARG A 97 1.83 13.96 17.55
C ARG A 97 2.60 13.25 18.67
N GLY A 98 3.29 12.14 18.30
CA GLY A 98 3.91 11.25 19.29
C GLY A 98 2.91 10.33 19.97
N MET A 99 3.40 9.55 20.93
CA MET A 99 2.61 8.61 21.72
C MET A 99 1.74 9.35 22.74
N SER A 100 0.47 9.00 22.87
CA SER A 100 -0.40 9.53 23.92
C SER A 100 0.01 9.05 25.32
N ASP A 101 0.64 7.88 25.43
CA ASP A 101 1.19 7.32 26.66
C ASP A 101 2.66 6.88 26.45
N PRO A 102 3.65 7.76 26.71
CA PRO A 102 5.06 7.42 26.50
C PRO A 102 5.58 6.27 27.39
N GLU A 103 4.91 5.97 28.51
CA GLU A 103 5.33 4.88 29.41
C GLU A 103 4.86 3.51 28.88
N ASN A 104 3.63 3.46 28.37
CA ASN A 104 3.03 2.22 27.88
C ASN A 104 3.12 2.04 26.35
N GLY A 105 3.54 3.08 25.65
CA GLY A 105 3.68 3.08 24.18
C GLY A 105 2.44 3.57 23.46
N TRP A 106 2.33 3.20 22.19
CA TRP A 106 1.16 3.49 21.37
C TRP A 106 -0.07 2.76 21.90
N LYS A 107 -1.21 3.41 21.90
CA LYS A 107 -2.48 2.77 22.28
C LYS A 107 -2.80 1.57 21.40
N ASP A 108 -2.61 1.71 20.09
CA ASP A 108 -2.87 0.70 19.07
C ASP A 108 -2.08 1.04 17.78
N PRO A 109 -2.06 0.17 16.76
CA PRO A 109 -1.38 0.48 15.50
C PRO A 109 -1.96 1.70 14.77
N HIS A 110 -3.23 2.01 14.93
CA HIS A 110 -3.84 3.20 14.32
C HIS A 110 -3.24 4.48 14.91
N GLU A 111 -3.07 4.57 16.24
CA GLU A 111 -2.40 5.71 16.86
C GLU A 111 -0.96 5.87 16.37
N ALA A 112 -0.23 4.79 16.16
CA ALA A 112 1.13 4.86 15.63
C ALA A 112 1.18 5.39 14.19
N MET A 113 0.06 5.37 13.45
CA MET A 113 -0.02 5.78 12.04
C MET A 113 1.11 5.16 11.19
N PRO A 114 1.36 3.83 11.25
CA PRO A 114 2.55 3.31 10.65
C PRO A 114 2.47 3.36 9.11
N MET A 115 3.58 3.78 8.52
CA MET A 115 3.79 3.82 7.08
C MET A 115 4.83 2.78 6.67
N VAL A 116 4.57 2.04 5.59
CA VAL A 116 5.56 1.15 4.96
C VAL A 116 5.84 1.67 3.56
N GLY A 117 6.99 2.32 3.39
CA GLY A 117 7.38 3.00 2.16
C GLY A 117 8.59 2.36 1.47
N ASP A 118 8.65 2.51 0.14
CA ASP A 118 9.87 2.27 -0.62
C ASP A 118 10.89 3.40 -0.42
N GLY A 119 12.10 3.27 -0.96
CA GLY A 119 13.16 4.27 -0.76
C GLY A 119 12.75 5.70 -1.14
N PRO A 120 12.11 5.96 -2.30
CA PRO A 120 11.58 7.28 -2.64
C PRO A 120 10.50 7.79 -1.68
N ALA A 121 9.53 6.95 -1.28
CA ALA A 121 8.51 7.34 -0.31
C ALA A 121 9.12 7.73 1.04
N MET A 122 10.16 7.02 1.49
CA MET A 122 10.89 7.38 2.70
C MET A 122 11.60 8.73 2.57
N LYS A 123 12.16 9.07 1.39
CA LYS A 123 12.72 10.42 1.15
C LYS A 123 11.63 11.49 1.27
N TRP A 124 10.46 11.25 0.68
CA TRP A 124 9.32 12.16 0.77
C TRP A 124 8.89 12.35 2.23
N ALA A 125 8.70 11.27 2.99
CA ALA A 125 8.29 11.32 4.38
C ALA A 125 9.29 12.09 5.27
N MET A 126 10.58 11.87 5.09
CA MET A 126 11.63 12.60 5.82
C MET A 126 11.66 14.09 5.46
N ALA A 127 11.40 14.44 4.20
CA ALA A 127 11.28 15.84 3.78
C ALA A 127 10.06 16.49 4.42
N TYR A 128 8.88 15.82 4.39
CA TYR A 128 7.65 16.25 5.03
C TYR A 128 7.85 16.52 6.52
N MET A 129 8.36 15.56 7.28
CA MET A 129 8.59 15.68 8.73
C MET A 129 9.59 16.78 9.10
N SER A 130 10.50 17.15 8.20
CA SER A 130 11.47 18.22 8.41
C SER A 130 11.05 19.58 7.81
N GLY A 131 9.84 19.67 7.23
CA GLY A 131 9.32 20.89 6.59
C GLY A 131 10.11 21.32 5.35
N LYS A 132 10.73 20.36 4.65
CA LYS A 132 11.51 20.60 3.42
C LYS A 132 10.76 20.09 2.22
N THR A 133 10.88 20.78 1.07
CA THR A 133 10.34 20.29 -0.18
C THR A 133 10.96 18.94 -0.55
N PRO A 134 10.16 17.90 -0.86
CA PRO A 134 10.69 16.61 -1.30
C PRO A 134 11.43 16.73 -2.64
N GLU A 135 12.64 16.16 -2.71
CA GLU A 135 13.40 16.03 -3.96
C GLU A 135 13.41 14.57 -4.39
N MET A 136 12.57 14.23 -5.38
CA MET A 136 12.32 12.85 -5.79
C MET A 136 13.07 12.50 -7.07
N ASP A 137 13.83 11.38 -7.06
CA ASP A 137 14.50 10.84 -8.26
C ASP A 137 13.51 10.05 -9.14
N LYS A 138 12.53 9.42 -8.54
CA LYS A 138 11.45 8.63 -9.14
C LYS A 138 10.23 8.64 -8.23
N ASP A 139 9.11 8.14 -8.72
CA ASP A 139 7.90 7.97 -7.92
C ASP A 139 8.15 7.04 -6.72
N GLY A 140 7.48 7.34 -5.61
CA GLY A 140 7.52 6.56 -4.39
C GLY A 140 6.15 5.97 -4.05
N TRP A 141 6.15 4.87 -3.31
CA TRP A 141 4.93 4.19 -2.88
C TRP A 141 4.98 3.89 -1.39
N ALA A 142 3.86 4.09 -0.70
CA ALA A 142 3.73 3.67 0.69
C ALA A 142 2.33 3.16 1.02
N TRP A 143 2.29 2.22 1.95
CA TRP A 143 1.08 1.65 2.53
C TRP A 143 0.84 2.20 3.94
N MET A 144 -0.43 2.47 4.27
CA MET A 144 -0.90 2.78 5.62
C MET A 144 -2.22 2.02 5.88
N LEU A 145 -2.14 0.68 6.05
CA LEU A 145 -3.33 -0.16 6.24
C LEU A 145 -4.02 0.03 7.60
N HIS A 146 -3.33 0.63 8.57
CA HIS A 146 -3.93 1.01 9.86
C HIS A 146 -4.58 2.39 9.83
N GLY A 147 -4.46 3.11 8.70
CA GLY A 147 -4.99 4.46 8.57
C GLY A 147 -4.20 5.50 9.34
N ASP A 148 -4.75 6.71 9.44
CA ASP A 148 -4.19 7.85 10.18
C ASP A 148 -5.17 8.48 11.14
N MET A 149 -4.65 9.27 12.08
CA MET A 149 -5.40 9.97 13.13
C MET A 149 -6.02 11.30 12.65
N GLY A 150 -5.88 11.60 11.38
CA GLY A 150 -6.45 12.78 10.73
C GLY A 150 -5.45 13.90 10.44
N GLU A 151 -5.66 14.50 9.28
CA GLU A 151 -4.94 15.66 8.78
C GLU A 151 -5.87 16.55 7.95
N ASP A 152 -5.46 17.77 7.69
CA ASP A 152 -6.10 18.65 6.72
C ASP A 152 -5.72 18.23 5.30
N ASN A 153 -6.70 17.91 4.45
CA ASN A 153 -6.45 17.48 3.07
C ASN A 153 -5.81 18.57 2.19
N SER A 154 -6.03 19.84 2.52
CA SER A 154 -5.58 20.97 1.71
C SER A 154 -4.29 21.64 2.23
N LYS A 155 -3.95 21.43 3.50
CA LYS A 155 -2.78 22.00 4.15
C LYS A 155 -1.92 20.92 4.81
N HIS A 156 -0.66 20.89 4.43
CA HIS A 156 0.32 20.02 5.10
C HIS A 156 0.67 20.53 6.51
N LEU A 157 1.09 19.61 7.39
CA LEU A 157 1.50 19.86 8.78
C LEU A 157 0.39 20.45 9.68
N VAL A 158 -0.87 20.16 9.37
CA VAL A 158 -2.02 20.52 10.23
C VAL A 158 -2.57 19.24 10.86
N PHE A 159 -2.27 19.03 12.13
CA PHE A 159 -2.52 17.78 12.86
C PHE A 159 -3.66 17.87 13.89
N ASN A 160 -4.29 19.05 14.05
CA ASN A 160 -5.44 19.22 14.92
C ASN A 160 -6.65 19.64 14.08
N LYS A 161 -7.79 19.04 14.37
CA LYS A 161 -9.02 19.26 13.61
C LYS A 161 -9.51 20.71 13.68
N GLU A 162 -9.31 21.36 14.83
CA GLU A 162 -9.66 22.75 15.07
C GLU A 162 -8.83 23.76 14.26
N ASP A 163 -7.63 23.35 13.81
CA ASP A 163 -6.74 24.17 12.98
C ASP A 163 -6.95 23.94 11.47
N ALA A 164 -7.75 22.92 11.13
CA ALA A 164 -7.99 22.54 9.75
C ALA A 164 -8.94 23.53 9.04
N VAL A 165 -8.81 23.59 7.72
CA VAL A 165 -9.78 24.30 6.88
C VAL A 165 -11.14 23.60 7.00
N GLU A 166 -12.21 24.39 7.09
CA GLU A 166 -13.56 23.84 7.20
C GLU A 166 -13.88 22.88 6.04
N GLY A 167 -14.23 21.66 6.37
CA GLY A 167 -14.55 20.60 5.42
C GLY A 167 -13.35 19.80 4.88
N GLU A 168 -12.10 20.18 5.23
CA GLU A 168 -10.88 19.54 4.71
C GLU A 168 -10.27 18.51 5.67
N TRP A 169 -10.80 18.36 6.88
CA TRP A 169 -10.30 17.34 7.82
C TRP A 169 -10.71 15.94 7.41
N ILE A 170 -9.73 15.04 7.34
CA ILE A 170 -9.95 13.62 7.06
C ILE A 170 -9.16 12.73 8.02
N GLU A 171 -9.83 11.74 8.59
CA GLU A 171 -9.24 10.60 9.31
C GLU A 171 -9.25 9.41 8.34
N SER A 172 -8.15 9.22 7.61
CA SER A 172 -8.07 8.21 6.55
C SER A 172 -8.03 6.80 7.13
N GLY A 173 -8.79 5.89 6.53
CA GLY A 173 -8.66 4.47 6.78
C GLY A 173 -7.50 3.85 6.00
N ALA A 174 -7.61 2.54 5.73
CA ALA A 174 -6.58 1.80 5.00
C ALA A 174 -6.38 2.35 3.58
N HIS A 175 -5.14 2.70 3.22
CA HIS A 175 -4.83 3.29 1.93
C HIS A 175 -3.41 2.97 1.43
N LEU A 176 -3.22 3.14 0.12
CA LEU A 176 -1.96 3.18 -0.58
C LEU A 176 -1.71 4.62 -1.04
N MET A 177 -0.47 5.09 -1.01
CA MET A 177 -0.07 6.41 -1.48
C MET A 177 0.90 6.29 -2.65
N LEU A 178 0.74 7.18 -3.65
CA LEU A 178 1.74 7.45 -4.67
C LEU A 178 2.31 8.86 -4.43
N PHE A 179 3.60 8.94 -4.21
CA PHE A 179 4.37 10.18 -4.13
C PHE A 179 5.04 10.41 -5.49
N PRO A 180 4.51 11.28 -6.35
CA PRO A 180 5.06 11.44 -7.68
C PRO A 180 6.42 12.18 -7.63
N LYS A 181 7.33 11.80 -8.52
CA LYS A 181 8.54 12.58 -8.79
C LYS A 181 8.20 13.99 -9.27
N ASP A 182 7.20 14.08 -10.16
CA ASP A 182 6.68 15.33 -10.69
C ASP A 182 5.23 15.51 -10.25
N PRO A 183 4.94 16.42 -9.29
CA PRO A 183 3.58 16.70 -8.85
C PRO A 183 2.62 17.12 -9.98
N ALA A 184 3.13 17.69 -11.07
CA ALA A 184 2.31 18.05 -12.22
C ALA A 184 1.65 16.83 -12.90
N SER A 185 2.17 15.62 -12.68
CA SER A 185 1.54 14.37 -13.15
C SER A 185 0.17 14.09 -12.52
N LEU A 186 -0.13 14.75 -11.41
CA LEU A 186 -1.44 14.67 -10.71
C LEU A 186 -2.41 15.79 -11.14
N GLU A 187 -2.04 16.64 -12.10
CA GLU A 187 -2.93 17.68 -12.60
C GLU A 187 -4.21 17.08 -13.17
N GLY A 188 -5.36 17.67 -12.82
CA GLY A 188 -6.68 17.15 -13.23
C GLY A 188 -7.26 16.06 -12.36
N GLN A 189 -6.48 15.48 -11.43
CA GLN A 189 -7.02 14.55 -10.43
C GLN A 189 -7.87 15.29 -9.38
N SER A 190 -8.91 14.60 -8.87
CA SER A 190 -9.81 15.12 -7.84
C SER A 190 -9.08 15.29 -6.51
N THR A 191 -9.56 16.23 -5.68
CA THR A 191 -9.21 16.35 -4.26
C THR A 191 -10.35 15.86 -3.35
N ASP A 192 -11.44 15.36 -3.91
CA ASP A 192 -12.61 14.91 -3.16
C ASP A 192 -12.37 13.54 -2.52
N PHE A 193 -11.96 13.56 -1.25
CA PHE A 193 -11.71 12.38 -0.43
C PHE A 193 -13.00 11.63 -0.01
N ASN A 194 -14.19 12.16 -0.36
CA ASN A 194 -15.46 11.52 -0.01
C ASN A 194 -16.03 10.68 -1.15
N SER A 195 -15.41 10.74 -2.34
CA SER A 195 -15.90 10.06 -3.53
C SER A 195 -15.69 8.54 -3.55
N GLY A 196 -14.76 8.03 -2.74
CA GLY A 196 -14.30 6.63 -2.78
C GLY A 196 -13.30 6.34 -3.90
N ALA A 197 -13.06 7.30 -4.78
CA ALA A 197 -12.03 7.23 -5.81
C ALA A 197 -10.66 7.72 -5.28
N PRO A 198 -9.54 7.42 -5.94
CA PRO A 198 -8.27 8.08 -5.64
C PRO A 198 -8.39 9.61 -5.73
N TYR A 199 -7.71 10.30 -4.81
CA TYR A 199 -7.73 11.76 -4.73
C TYR A 199 -6.34 12.32 -4.36
N VAL A 200 -6.11 13.60 -4.69
CA VAL A 200 -4.85 14.28 -4.37
C VAL A 200 -4.97 14.96 -3.01
N MET A 201 -4.08 14.60 -2.09
CA MET A 201 -3.88 15.28 -0.82
C MET A 201 -2.77 16.32 -0.93
N PHE A 202 -2.87 17.43 -0.21
CA PHE A 202 -1.94 18.57 -0.18
C PHE A 202 -1.69 19.23 -1.53
N LYS A 203 -2.71 19.25 -2.40
CA LYS A 203 -2.60 19.78 -3.77
C LYS A 203 -2.06 21.22 -3.80
N GLY A 204 -0.98 21.41 -4.56
CA GLY A 204 -0.36 22.72 -4.75
C GLY A 204 0.53 23.20 -3.62
N THR A 205 0.81 22.34 -2.64
CA THR A 205 1.68 22.69 -1.49
C THR A 205 3.13 22.31 -1.67
N GLY A 206 3.45 21.52 -2.71
CA GLY A 206 4.75 20.87 -2.92
C GLY A 206 4.87 19.51 -2.23
N TYR A 207 3.83 19.09 -1.51
CA TYR A 207 3.70 17.75 -0.91
C TYR A 207 2.58 16.94 -1.56
N ASP A 208 2.17 17.32 -2.75
CA ASP A 208 1.10 16.68 -3.51
C ASP A 208 1.38 15.18 -3.63
N HIS A 209 0.40 14.37 -3.26
CA HIS A 209 0.46 12.92 -3.44
C HIS A 209 -0.93 12.35 -3.67
N LEU A 210 -0.98 11.17 -4.29
CA LEU A 210 -2.25 10.49 -4.60
C LEU A 210 -2.58 9.51 -3.49
N MET A 211 -3.72 9.72 -2.85
CA MET A 211 -4.35 8.82 -1.90
C MET A 211 -5.20 7.81 -2.67
N ILE A 212 -5.00 6.53 -2.42
CA ILE A 212 -5.72 5.43 -3.05
C ILE A 212 -6.43 4.63 -1.96
N PRO A 213 -7.74 4.92 -1.73
CA PRO A 213 -8.53 4.19 -0.74
C PRO A 213 -8.56 2.70 -1.03
N VAL A 214 -8.36 1.87 0.01
CA VAL A 214 -8.57 0.42 -0.06
C VAL A 214 -9.71 0.02 0.87
N GLN A 215 -9.93 -1.28 1.04
CA GLN A 215 -11.01 -1.78 1.91
C GLN A 215 -10.93 -1.14 3.31
N ASP A 216 -12.08 -0.81 3.87
CA ASP A 216 -12.24 -0.15 5.18
C ASP A 216 -11.67 1.29 5.27
N TYR A 217 -11.48 1.96 4.14
CA TYR A 217 -10.98 3.34 4.10
C TYR A 217 -11.80 4.31 4.96
N TYR A 218 -13.11 4.19 4.96
CA TYR A 218 -14.00 5.07 5.73
C TYR A 218 -14.25 4.62 7.17
N LYS A 219 -13.46 3.66 7.68
CA LYS A 219 -13.65 3.10 9.03
C LYS A 219 -13.71 4.15 10.14
N TYR A 220 -12.93 5.21 10.00
CA TYR A 220 -12.81 6.27 11.01
C TYR A 220 -13.61 7.52 10.68
N GLN A 221 -14.25 7.57 9.52
CA GLN A 221 -15.09 8.70 9.10
C GLN A 221 -16.51 8.55 9.63
N ALA A 222 -17.12 9.66 10.04
CA ALA A 222 -18.56 9.67 10.30
C ALA A 222 -19.31 9.42 8.98
N PRO A 223 -20.37 8.58 9.00
CA PRO A 223 -21.27 8.46 7.84
C PRO A 223 -21.83 9.82 7.46
N LYS A 224 -21.83 10.15 6.17
CA LYS A 224 -22.48 11.35 5.62
C LYS A 224 -23.94 11.11 5.35
#